data_0a6dffc79680b287698f86b5136e900d
#
_entry.id   0a6dffc79680b287698f86b5136e900d
#
_cell.length_a   1.000
_cell.length_b   1.000
_cell.length_c   1.000
_cell.angle_alpha   90.00
_cell.angle_beta   90.00
_cell.angle_gamma   90.00
#
_symmetry.space_group_name_H-M   'P 1'
#
loop_
_entity.id
_entity.type
_entity.pdbx_description
1 polymer ?
#
loop_
_entity_poly.entity_id
_entity_poly.type
_entity_poly.pdbx_seq_one_letter_code
_entity_poly.pdbx_strand_id
1 'polypeptide(L)'
;MDTAILPASGIATAADRLAAANFRANMAAFGLVRPEWVDRVSADPPDIEWVFARDGYLTARGSDGWLSGCSVPLRTGRELLKLLELKGNVGCFLHPTHAGQIRACFEKVRPSQAIVAIVPDAQSLRMILHCDDFSAEIAAARLYFVSGSDWPQQLAGLFGKYSGMPLPQQFVRTALLEDADMGVLTDEAQAVISRETSSRSGRLPDIFARAAQRSRNGRVVVLAGSQFNLGDLSNIALRSALLAEKNDPSFAAFDPDYPLTASPLALAEAAAEADALVAADLFRSDLPGIVPPGTAWITWLTNGRIVSFTDQGPADSLLVADPEWLDAALKAGWPAERVQIAGWPRIVERSSDSPGVIGVLADTRMIEVPQRVKDFSSQMLLWEMIEDELSKDPLSLGDDAQKYLQSRMDRFNIADEGFDRNLFMERLIVPAHQQGICRLIIRHGIPLSLFGCGWSDIPEFKDSARGPIESVHELALGVSKCHALLQVFPGHQRGMAALPLAIIQTAGLNSHQLLNAIRQALIAKPQANQLNHPRLDRNAIRIR
;
A
#
# COMPACT_ATOMS: atom_id res chain seq x y z
N MET A 1 33.46 -39.98 35.81
CA MET A 1 33.40 -38.71 36.56
C MET A 1 32.35 -37.87 35.90
N ASP A 2 31.12 -38.04 36.36
CA ASP A 2 29.97 -37.25 35.89
C ASP A 2 30.04 -35.87 36.53
N THR A 3 30.37 -34.87 35.76
CA THR A 3 30.20 -33.48 36.13
C THR A 3 28.73 -33.13 35.91
N ALA A 4 27.92 -33.32 36.95
CA ALA A 4 26.57 -32.77 37.02
C ALA A 4 26.70 -31.24 36.86
N ILE A 5 26.21 -30.71 35.73
CA ILE A 5 26.03 -29.30 35.52
C ILE A 5 24.87 -28.88 36.44
N LEU A 6 25.22 -28.25 37.56
CA LEU A 6 24.23 -27.60 38.45
C LEU A 6 23.48 -26.54 37.64
N PRO A 7 22.14 -26.41 37.78
CA PRO A 7 21.41 -25.34 37.14
C PRO A 7 21.94 -24.00 37.68
N ALA A 8 22.36 -23.14 36.76
CA ALA A 8 22.86 -21.82 37.07
C ALA A 8 21.82 -21.01 37.86
N SER A 9 22.29 -20.40 38.93
CA SER A 9 21.60 -19.49 39.84
C SER A 9 20.55 -18.62 39.11
N GLY A 10 19.32 -18.64 39.69
CA GLY A 10 18.07 -18.05 39.19
C GLY A 10 18.00 -16.55 38.93
N ILE A 11 18.98 -15.96 38.24
CA ILE A 11 18.91 -14.59 37.73
C ILE A 11 18.60 -14.66 36.24
N ALA A 12 17.36 -14.30 35.88
CA ALA A 12 16.94 -14.22 34.48
C ALA A 12 17.90 -13.35 33.66
N THR A 13 18.39 -13.88 32.54
CA THR A 13 19.26 -13.15 31.60
C THR A 13 18.50 -12.01 30.90
N ALA A 14 19.20 -11.14 30.17
CA ALA A 14 18.54 -10.13 29.34
C ALA A 14 17.69 -10.79 28.25
N ALA A 15 18.14 -11.92 27.69
CA ALA A 15 17.41 -12.68 26.68
C ALA A 15 16.12 -13.31 27.27
N ASP A 16 16.18 -13.88 28.48
CA ASP A 16 15.00 -14.43 29.16
C ASP A 16 13.93 -13.35 29.42
N ARG A 17 14.37 -12.19 29.89
CA ARG A 17 13.46 -11.05 30.14
C ARG A 17 12.80 -10.56 28.87
N LEU A 18 13.56 -10.46 27.76
CA LEU A 18 13.02 -10.03 26.46
C LEU A 18 12.05 -11.08 25.91
N ALA A 19 12.40 -12.37 25.95
CA ALA A 19 11.52 -13.46 25.51
C ALA A 19 10.19 -13.45 26.27
N ALA A 20 10.24 -13.30 27.59
CA ALA A 20 9.04 -13.21 28.41
C ALA A 20 8.23 -11.93 28.15
N ALA A 21 8.88 -10.80 27.81
CA ALA A 21 8.20 -9.57 27.46
C ALA A 21 7.47 -9.68 26.11
N ASN A 22 8.16 -10.19 25.07
CA ASN A 22 7.58 -10.41 23.74
C ASN A 22 6.36 -11.34 23.83
N PHE A 23 6.50 -12.48 24.52
CA PHE A 23 5.41 -13.42 24.68
C PHE A 23 4.19 -12.77 25.36
N ARG A 24 4.40 -12.02 26.45
CA ARG A 24 3.30 -11.31 27.12
C ARG A 24 2.63 -10.28 26.23
N ALA A 25 3.40 -9.51 25.44
CA ALA A 25 2.85 -8.53 24.51
C ALA A 25 1.98 -9.21 23.44
N ASN A 26 2.50 -10.29 22.84
CA ASN A 26 1.78 -11.08 21.85
C ASN A 26 0.49 -11.69 22.42
N MET A 27 0.56 -12.29 23.64
CA MET A 27 -0.61 -12.88 24.30
C MET A 27 -1.66 -11.82 24.67
N ALA A 28 -1.23 -10.63 25.11
CA ALA A 28 -2.13 -9.51 25.36
C ALA A 28 -2.85 -9.06 24.09
N ALA A 29 -2.13 -8.96 22.95
CA ALA A 29 -2.72 -8.64 21.65
C ALA A 29 -3.74 -9.72 21.21
N PHE A 30 -3.42 -11.00 21.36
CA PHE A 30 -4.39 -12.09 21.11
C PHE A 30 -5.62 -11.98 22.02
N GLY A 31 -5.43 -11.72 23.31
CA GLY A 31 -6.54 -11.56 24.25
C GLY A 31 -7.53 -10.47 23.85
N LEU A 32 -7.06 -9.41 23.19
CA LEU A 32 -7.89 -8.32 22.71
C LEU A 32 -8.64 -8.64 21.40
N VAL A 33 -7.98 -9.31 20.46
CA VAL A 33 -8.54 -9.47 19.10
C VAL A 33 -8.97 -10.89 18.76
N ARG A 34 -8.40 -11.90 19.47
CA ARG A 34 -8.62 -13.34 19.23
C ARG A 34 -8.41 -14.15 20.49
N PRO A 35 -9.27 -14.00 21.51
CA PRO A 35 -9.08 -14.66 22.80
C PRO A 35 -8.99 -16.19 22.71
N GLU A 36 -9.57 -16.81 21.69
CA GLU A 36 -9.47 -18.25 21.43
C GLU A 36 -8.04 -18.77 21.16
N TRP A 37 -7.10 -17.88 20.87
CA TRP A 37 -5.69 -18.24 20.67
C TRP A 37 -4.89 -18.32 21.96
N VAL A 38 -5.34 -17.64 23.01
CA VAL A 38 -4.65 -17.63 24.32
C VAL A 38 -4.51 -19.06 24.85
N ASP A 39 -5.59 -19.81 24.81
CA ASP A 39 -5.60 -21.19 25.32
C ASP A 39 -4.75 -22.15 24.46
N ARG A 40 -4.64 -21.90 23.16
CA ARG A 40 -3.86 -22.73 22.23
C ARG A 40 -2.35 -22.63 22.45
N VAL A 41 -1.88 -21.49 22.96
CA VAL A 41 -0.46 -21.17 23.11
C VAL A 41 0.00 -21.30 24.56
N SER A 42 -0.90 -21.58 25.53
CA SER A 42 -0.63 -21.61 26.96
C SER A 42 0.14 -22.84 27.48
N ALA A 43 0.51 -23.79 26.59
CA ALA A 43 1.34 -24.94 26.97
C ALA A 43 2.67 -24.53 27.61
N ASP A 44 3.19 -25.34 28.52
CA ASP A 44 4.43 -25.08 29.25
C ASP A 44 5.63 -24.83 28.29
N PRO A 45 6.53 -23.89 28.64
CA PRO A 45 7.70 -23.63 27.82
C PRO A 45 8.60 -24.87 27.78
N PRO A 46 9.20 -25.21 26.64
CA PRO A 46 10.23 -26.22 26.57
C PRO A 46 11.45 -25.80 27.42
N ASP A 47 12.23 -26.77 27.86
CA ASP A 47 13.50 -26.52 28.54
C ASP A 47 14.56 -26.05 27.52
N ILE A 48 14.67 -24.75 27.39
CA ILE A 48 15.54 -24.07 26.41
C ILE A 48 16.22 -22.87 27.05
N GLU A 49 17.38 -22.52 26.52
CA GLU A 49 18.11 -21.31 26.84
C GLU A 49 17.80 -20.21 25.83
N TRP A 50 17.25 -19.06 26.29
CA TRP A 50 17.10 -17.88 25.42
C TRP A 50 18.43 -17.17 25.27
N VAL A 51 18.81 -16.87 24.02
CA VAL A 51 20.08 -16.25 23.68
C VAL A 51 19.93 -15.25 22.53
N PHE A 52 20.85 -14.31 22.41
CA PHE A 52 20.94 -13.48 21.22
C PHE A 52 21.76 -14.22 20.16
N ALA A 53 21.22 -14.29 18.95
CA ALA A 53 21.88 -14.79 17.78
C ALA A 53 23.04 -13.86 17.36
N ARG A 54 23.88 -14.30 16.41
CA ARG A 54 25.02 -13.51 15.91
C ARG A 54 24.63 -12.22 15.19
N ASP A 55 23.41 -12.15 14.70
CA ASP A 55 22.83 -10.93 14.10
C ASP A 55 22.08 -10.05 15.10
N GLY A 56 22.19 -10.34 16.39
CA GLY A 56 21.55 -9.61 17.48
C GLY A 56 20.07 -9.95 17.70
N TYR A 57 19.49 -10.84 16.89
CA TYR A 57 18.11 -11.25 17.03
C TYR A 57 17.91 -12.26 18.15
N LEU A 58 16.77 -12.18 18.87
CA LEU A 58 16.47 -13.13 19.92
C LEU A 58 16.13 -14.50 19.34
N THR A 59 16.71 -15.54 19.91
CA THR A 59 16.50 -16.93 19.53
C THR A 59 16.63 -17.85 20.73
N ALA A 60 16.55 -19.15 20.51
CA ALA A 60 16.74 -20.14 21.55
C ALA A 60 17.83 -21.15 21.18
N ARG A 61 18.38 -21.78 22.21
CA ARG A 61 19.36 -22.86 22.09
C ARG A 61 18.89 -24.02 23.00
N GLY A 62 18.79 -25.19 22.40
CA GLY A 62 18.49 -26.45 23.09
C GLY A 62 19.67 -27.40 23.06
N SER A 63 19.47 -28.61 23.50
CA SER A 63 20.43 -29.73 23.44
C SER A 63 20.94 -29.96 22.03
N ASP A 64 20.09 -29.76 21.02
CA ASP A 64 20.36 -30.03 19.61
C ASP A 64 20.95 -28.80 18.85
N GLY A 65 21.26 -27.73 19.57
CA GLY A 65 21.86 -26.52 19.03
C GLY A 65 20.89 -25.34 18.90
N TRP A 66 21.10 -24.51 17.87
CA TRP A 66 20.29 -23.32 17.62
C TRP A 66 18.86 -23.68 17.18
N LEU A 67 17.87 -22.92 17.64
CA LEU A 67 16.52 -23.00 17.12
C LEU A 67 16.53 -22.89 15.60
N SER A 68 15.89 -23.84 14.93
CA SER A 68 15.88 -23.94 13.45
C SER A 68 17.27 -24.11 12.82
N GLY A 69 18.27 -24.57 13.57
CA GLY A 69 19.62 -24.76 13.06
C GLY A 69 20.34 -23.46 12.62
N CYS A 70 19.80 -22.29 12.95
CA CYS A 70 20.26 -21.01 12.40
C CYS A 70 20.78 -20.05 13.48
N SER A 71 22.05 -19.62 13.35
CA SER A 71 22.68 -18.65 14.26
C SER A 71 22.53 -17.20 13.83
N VAL A 72 21.84 -16.90 12.73
CA VAL A 72 21.59 -15.55 12.17
C VAL A 72 20.18 -15.47 11.55
N PRO A 73 19.14 -15.72 12.35
CA PRO A 73 17.78 -15.98 11.84
C PRO A 73 17.15 -14.82 11.08
N LEU A 74 17.35 -13.57 11.53
CA LEU A 74 16.81 -12.40 10.84
C LEU A 74 17.55 -12.15 9.51
N ARG A 75 18.87 -12.25 9.53
CA ARG A 75 19.67 -12.10 8.31
C ARG A 75 19.33 -13.17 7.28
N THR A 76 19.19 -14.43 7.72
CA THR A 76 18.76 -15.53 6.85
C THR A 76 17.38 -15.27 6.29
N GLY A 77 16.42 -14.82 7.11
CA GLY A 77 15.09 -14.44 6.65
C GLY A 77 15.12 -13.33 5.58
N ARG A 78 15.91 -12.29 5.79
CA ARG A 78 16.08 -11.19 4.81
C ARG A 78 16.65 -11.66 3.48
N GLU A 79 17.64 -12.56 3.49
CA GLU A 79 18.21 -13.10 2.25
C GLU A 79 17.24 -14.03 1.52
N LEU A 80 16.54 -14.92 2.23
CA LEU A 80 15.54 -15.82 1.65
C LEU A 80 14.37 -15.05 1.03
N LEU A 81 13.98 -13.93 1.64
CA LEU A 81 12.84 -13.11 1.22
C LEU A 81 13.26 -11.85 0.46
N LYS A 82 14.52 -11.75 0.02
CA LYS A 82 15.09 -10.57 -0.64
C LYS A 82 14.26 -10.10 -1.83
N LEU A 83 13.74 -11.03 -2.63
CA LEU A 83 12.95 -10.78 -3.83
C LEU A 83 11.44 -10.93 -3.59
N LEU A 84 11.00 -11.03 -2.33
CA LEU A 84 9.58 -11.14 -2.04
C LEU A 84 8.85 -9.86 -2.43
N GLU A 85 7.91 -9.99 -3.35
CA GLU A 85 6.86 -9.02 -3.62
C GLU A 85 5.53 -9.72 -3.42
N LEU A 86 4.81 -9.38 -2.35
CA LEU A 86 3.54 -10.03 -2.05
C LEU A 86 2.46 -9.54 -3.01
N LYS A 87 1.90 -10.47 -3.78
CA LYS A 87 0.74 -10.22 -4.66
C LYS A 87 -0.54 -10.25 -3.84
N GLY A 88 -1.44 -9.29 -4.10
CA GLY A 88 -2.68 -9.15 -3.34
C GLY A 88 -2.47 -8.65 -1.91
N ASN A 89 -3.54 -8.73 -1.11
CA ASN A 89 -3.57 -8.17 0.24
C ASN A 89 -3.27 -9.20 1.34
N VAL A 90 -3.24 -10.49 1.02
CA VAL A 90 -2.94 -11.56 1.98
C VAL A 90 -1.97 -12.56 1.37
N GLY A 91 -0.91 -12.89 2.11
CA GLY A 91 0.01 -13.98 1.81
C GLY A 91 -0.16 -15.16 2.76
N CYS A 92 0.14 -16.37 2.30
CA CYS A 92 0.20 -17.54 3.14
C CYS A 92 1.66 -17.97 3.31
N PHE A 93 2.18 -17.89 4.54
CA PHE A 93 3.55 -18.26 4.86
C PHE A 93 3.59 -19.71 5.34
N LEU A 94 4.23 -20.56 4.54
CA LEU A 94 4.30 -21.99 4.80
C LEU A 94 5.49 -22.31 5.69
N HIS A 95 5.23 -22.90 6.85
CA HIS A 95 6.17 -23.37 7.85
C HIS A 95 7.35 -22.41 8.12
N PRO A 96 7.09 -21.16 8.56
CA PRO A 96 8.18 -20.36 9.09
C PRO A 96 8.78 -21.07 10.30
N THR A 97 10.08 -21.29 10.27
CA THR A 97 10.79 -22.03 11.33
C THR A 97 11.33 -21.12 12.42
N HIS A 98 11.33 -19.80 12.18
CA HIS A 98 11.81 -18.79 13.12
C HIS A 98 11.10 -17.46 12.97
N ALA A 99 10.92 -16.72 14.07
CA ALA A 99 10.33 -15.38 14.09
C ALA A 99 11.04 -14.40 13.14
N GLY A 100 12.37 -14.49 13.00
CA GLY A 100 13.15 -13.65 12.10
C GLY A 100 12.73 -13.74 10.64
N GLN A 101 12.19 -14.88 10.19
CA GLN A 101 11.62 -15.01 8.83
C GLN A 101 10.31 -14.26 8.70
N ILE A 102 9.44 -14.31 9.71
CA ILE A 102 8.18 -13.56 9.73
C ILE A 102 8.47 -12.06 9.79
N ARG A 103 9.43 -11.63 10.62
CA ARG A 103 9.86 -10.23 10.70
C ARG A 103 10.43 -9.75 9.37
N ALA A 104 11.30 -10.51 8.73
CA ALA A 104 11.83 -10.19 7.41
C ALA A 104 10.73 -10.12 6.34
N CYS A 105 9.67 -10.92 6.45
CA CYS A 105 8.49 -10.82 5.59
C CYS A 105 7.77 -9.47 5.81
N PHE A 106 7.56 -9.05 7.07
CA PHE A 106 6.92 -7.77 7.38
C PHE A 106 7.74 -6.54 6.97
N GLU A 107 9.05 -6.65 6.85
CA GLU A 107 9.89 -5.60 6.26
C GLU A 107 9.65 -5.40 4.75
N LYS A 108 9.03 -6.37 4.07
CA LYS A 108 8.77 -6.36 2.62
C LYS A 108 7.32 -6.09 2.26
N VAL A 109 6.38 -6.49 3.13
CA VAL A 109 4.95 -6.34 2.85
C VAL A 109 4.45 -4.94 3.24
N ARG A 110 3.53 -4.42 2.46
CA ARG A 110 2.90 -3.11 2.70
C ARG A 110 2.07 -3.12 3.98
N PRO A 111 1.84 -1.96 4.63
CA PRO A 111 1.00 -1.86 5.82
C PRO A 111 -0.44 -2.40 5.63
N SER A 112 -0.99 -2.35 4.42
CA SER A 112 -2.29 -2.90 4.05
C SER A 112 -2.31 -4.42 3.86
N GLN A 113 -1.15 -5.08 3.87
CA GLN A 113 -1.04 -6.52 3.62
C GLN A 113 -0.95 -7.33 4.90
N ALA A 114 -1.54 -8.52 4.88
CA ALA A 114 -1.54 -9.47 5.99
C ALA A 114 -0.84 -10.78 5.61
N ILE A 115 -0.37 -11.50 6.63
CA ILE A 115 0.24 -12.82 6.52
C ILE A 115 -0.54 -13.81 7.38
N VAL A 116 -0.89 -14.94 6.79
CA VAL A 116 -1.34 -16.13 7.52
C VAL A 116 -0.18 -17.11 7.55
N ALA A 117 0.39 -17.35 8.71
CA ALA A 117 1.49 -18.27 8.91
C ALA A 117 0.96 -19.66 9.31
N ILE A 118 1.27 -20.68 8.52
CA ILE A 118 1.03 -22.09 8.86
C ILE A 118 2.27 -22.58 9.59
N VAL A 119 2.16 -22.81 10.90
CA VAL A 119 3.27 -23.21 11.75
C VAL A 119 3.14 -24.71 12.04
N PRO A 120 4.24 -25.50 12.10
CA PRO A 120 4.18 -26.95 12.27
C PRO A 120 3.33 -27.41 13.46
N ASP A 121 3.53 -26.81 14.62
CA ASP A 121 2.88 -27.18 15.87
C ASP A 121 2.79 -26.01 16.86
N ALA A 122 2.08 -26.22 17.96
CA ALA A 122 1.88 -25.21 18.99
C ALA A 122 3.19 -24.82 19.73
N GLN A 123 4.17 -25.73 19.81
CA GLN A 123 5.46 -25.44 20.42
C GLN A 123 6.27 -24.50 19.53
N SER A 124 6.32 -24.75 18.23
CA SER A 124 6.96 -23.88 17.25
C SER A 124 6.32 -22.48 17.24
N LEU A 125 4.98 -22.41 17.32
CA LEU A 125 4.27 -21.14 17.45
C LEU A 125 4.69 -20.40 18.72
N ARG A 126 4.72 -21.08 19.85
CA ARG A 126 5.15 -20.48 21.11
C ARG A 126 6.56 -19.94 21.03
N MET A 127 7.49 -20.70 20.45
CA MET A 127 8.88 -20.27 20.23
C MET A 127 8.95 -18.98 19.39
N ILE A 128 8.18 -18.92 18.30
CA ILE A 128 8.09 -17.74 17.46
C ILE A 128 7.62 -16.52 18.26
N LEU A 129 6.59 -16.68 19.10
CA LEU A 129 6.02 -15.60 19.91
C LEU A 129 6.92 -15.13 21.06
N HIS A 130 7.88 -15.95 21.50
CA HIS A 130 8.93 -15.53 22.44
C HIS A 130 10.06 -14.77 21.74
N CYS A 131 10.40 -15.14 20.48
CA CYS A 131 11.54 -14.57 19.77
C CYS A 131 11.32 -13.12 19.31
N ASP A 132 10.07 -12.69 19.09
CA ASP A 132 9.78 -11.32 18.62
C ASP A 132 8.43 -10.81 19.13
N ASP A 133 8.31 -9.49 19.22
CA ASP A 133 7.06 -8.80 19.54
C ASP A 133 6.27 -8.51 18.25
N PHE A 134 5.25 -9.29 17.99
CA PHE A 134 4.29 -9.14 16.90
C PHE A 134 2.97 -8.51 17.36
N SER A 135 2.90 -7.94 18.56
CA SER A 135 1.65 -7.44 19.13
C SER A 135 0.99 -6.38 18.25
N ALA A 136 1.78 -5.52 17.60
CA ALA A 136 1.26 -4.51 16.68
C ALA A 136 0.63 -5.13 15.43
N GLU A 137 1.28 -6.11 14.80
CA GLU A 137 0.77 -6.80 13.61
C GLU A 137 -0.46 -7.66 13.94
N ILE A 138 -0.50 -8.28 15.12
CA ILE A 138 -1.66 -9.04 15.61
C ILE A 138 -2.84 -8.09 15.85
N ALA A 139 -2.62 -6.99 16.56
CA ALA A 139 -3.66 -5.99 16.87
C ALA A 139 -4.21 -5.32 15.60
N ALA A 140 -3.33 -5.07 14.61
CA ALA A 140 -3.71 -4.52 13.32
C ALA A 140 -4.37 -5.52 12.35
N ALA A 141 -4.64 -6.76 12.79
CA ALA A 141 -5.18 -7.85 11.97
C ALA A 141 -4.30 -8.18 10.74
N ARG A 142 -2.98 -8.04 10.86
CA ARG A 142 -2.01 -8.30 9.79
C ARG A 142 -1.28 -9.63 9.94
N LEU A 143 -1.28 -10.22 11.12
CA LEU A 143 -0.65 -11.52 11.37
C LEU A 143 -1.63 -12.51 11.96
N TYR A 144 -1.73 -13.67 11.33
CA TYR A 144 -2.55 -14.80 11.73
C TYR A 144 -1.71 -16.05 11.77
N PHE A 145 -2.06 -16.95 12.66
CA PHE A 145 -1.41 -18.26 12.77
C PHE A 145 -2.43 -19.38 12.64
N VAL A 146 -2.00 -20.49 12.09
CA VAL A 146 -2.63 -21.81 12.19
C VAL A 146 -1.54 -22.83 12.46
N SER A 147 -1.80 -23.87 13.27
CA SER A 147 -0.75 -24.80 13.70
C SER A 147 -1.29 -26.20 14.02
N GLY A 148 -0.40 -27.19 14.00
CA GLY A 148 -0.72 -28.59 14.31
C GLY A 148 -1.34 -29.33 13.13
N SER A 149 -1.72 -30.60 13.33
CA SER A 149 -2.23 -31.48 12.28
C SER A 149 -3.60 -31.08 11.72
N ASP A 150 -4.35 -30.25 12.44
CA ASP A 150 -5.66 -29.73 12.03
C ASP A 150 -5.59 -28.32 11.43
N TRP A 151 -4.39 -27.85 11.06
CA TRP A 151 -4.21 -26.52 10.45
C TRP A 151 -5.10 -26.26 9.21
N PRO A 152 -5.45 -27.26 8.35
CA PRO A 152 -6.33 -26.98 7.23
C PRO A 152 -7.75 -26.58 7.67
N GLN A 153 -8.25 -27.21 8.73
CA GLN A 153 -9.55 -26.88 9.34
C GLN A 153 -9.50 -25.52 10.03
N GLN A 154 -8.39 -25.19 10.71
CA GLN A 154 -8.17 -23.88 11.31
C GLN A 154 -8.12 -22.78 10.24
N LEU A 155 -7.42 -23.03 9.12
CA LEU A 155 -7.33 -22.11 7.98
C LEU A 155 -8.71 -21.86 7.35
N ALA A 156 -9.48 -22.92 7.12
CA ALA A 156 -10.86 -22.81 6.62
C ALA A 156 -11.75 -22.02 7.60
N GLY A 157 -11.65 -22.33 8.91
CA GLY A 157 -12.37 -21.61 9.96
C GLY A 157 -11.99 -20.13 10.05
N LEU A 158 -10.71 -19.81 9.85
CA LEU A 158 -10.21 -18.42 9.80
C LEU A 158 -10.88 -17.66 8.65
N PHE A 159 -10.83 -18.19 7.42
CA PHE A 159 -11.42 -17.54 6.26
C PHE A 159 -12.95 -17.51 6.29
N GLY A 160 -13.59 -18.51 6.90
CA GLY A 160 -15.04 -18.51 7.15
C GLY A 160 -15.46 -17.45 8.15
N LYS A 161 -14.72 -17.31 9.27
CA LYS A 161 -14.95 -16.29 10.31
C LYS A 161 -14.71 -14.86 9.77
N TYR A 162 -13.64 -14.66 9.00
CA TYR A 162 -13.26 -13.37 8.44
C TYR A 162 -13.49 -13.34 6.93
N SER A 163 -14.74 -13.48 6.51
CA SER A 163 -15.13 -13.50 5.10
C SER A 163 -14.76 -12.22 4.34
N GLY A 164 -14.56 -11.12 5.05
CA GLY A 164 -14.05 -9.86 4.52
C GLY A 164 -12.55 -9.84 4.24
N MET A 165 -11.78 -10.79 4.78
CA MET A 165 -10.36 -10.94 4.46
C MET A 165 -10.21 -11.54 3.06
N PRO A 166 -9.36 -10.97 2.17
CA PRO A 166 -9.00 -11.61 0.91
C PRO A 166 -8.37 -12.99 1.13
N LEU A 167 -8.59 -13.88 0.18
CA LEU A 167 -7.89 -15.16 0.18
C LEU A 167 -6.46 -14.98 -0.34
N PRO A 168 -5.47 -15.73 0.21
CA PRO A 168 -4.10 -15.66 -0.25
C PRO A 168 -3.97 -15.99 -1.74
N GLN A 169 -3.24 -15.15 -2.47
CA GLN A 169 -2.91 -15.38 -3.87
C GLN A 169 -1.47 -15.89 -4.06
N GLN A 170 -0.69 -15.87 -2.99
CA GLN A 170 0.73 -16.23 -3.02
C GLN A 170 1.11 -16.98 -1.76
N PHE A 171 1.93 -18.02 -1.95
CA PHE A 171 2.59 -18.74 -0.87
C PHE A 171 4.02 -18.20 -0.69
N VAL A 172 4.35 -17.86 0.55
CA VAL A 172 5.70 -17.51 0.97
C VAL A 172 6.35 -18.78 1.49
N ARG A 173 7.49 -19.15 0.95
CA ARG A 173 8.21 -20.39 1.28
C ARG A 173 9.59 -20.08 1.83
N THR A 174 10.04 -20.89 2.76
CA THR A 174 11.43 -20.92 3.20
C THR A 174 12.10 -22.19 2.68
N ALA A 175 13.36 -22.10 2.29
CA ALA A 175 14.11 -23.22 1.68
C ALA A 175 14.55 -24.30 2.70
N LEU A 176 13.93 -24.39 3.88
CA LEU A 176 14.36 -25.26 4.96
C LEU A 176 13.61 -26.60 5.03
N LEU A 177 12.57 -26.79 4.20
CA LEU A 177 11.85 -28.06 4.04
C LEU A 177 12.25 -28.73 2.73
N GLU A 178 12.20 -30.05 2.71
CA GLU A 178 12.32 -30.79 1.46
C GLU A 178 11.22 -30.41 0.47
N ASP A 179 11.55 -30.38 -0.81
CA ASP A 179 10.60 -29.93 -1.86
C ASP A 179 9.31 -30.76 -1.89
N ALA A 180 9.39 -32.05 -1.58
CA ALA A 180 8.24 -32.95 -1.52
C ALA A 180 7.24 -32.57 -0.42
N ASP A 181 7.72 -32.31 0.81
CA ASP A 181 6.89 -31.94 1.94
C ASP A 181 6.28 -30.54 1.74
N MET A 182 7.05 -29.63 1.17
CA MET A 182 6.58 -28.32 0.80
C MET A 182 5.52 -28.37 -0.29
N GLY A 183 5.62 -29.32 -1.23
CA GLY A 183 4.62 -29.58 -2.27
C GLY A 183 3.27 -29.98 -1.66
N VAL A 184 3.27 -30.98 -0.78
CA VAL A 184 2.06 -31.46 -0.08
C VAL A 184 1.40 -30.33 0.70
N LEU A 185 2.16 -29.59 1.48
CA LEU A 185 1.65 -28.46 2.28
C LEU A 185 1.03 -27.36 1.39
N THR A 186 1.66 -27.08 0.25
CA THR A 186 1.14 -26.11 -0.72
C THR A 186 -0.18 -26.57 -1.33
N ASP A 187 -0.26 -27.85 -1.72
CA ASP A 187 -1.46 -28.43 -2.36
C ASP A 187 -2.64 -28.45 -1.38
N GLU A 188 -2.40 -28.82 -0.12
CA GLU A 188 -3.42 -28.77 0.94
C GLU A 188 -3.91 -27.34 1.20
N ALA A 189 -3.00 -26.36 1.32
CA ALA A 189 -3.37 -24.96 1.49
C ALA A 189 -4.18 -24.44 0.27
N GLN A 190 -3.75 -24.77 -0.95
CA GLN A 190 -4.46 -24.42 -2.17
C GLN A 190 -5.86 -25.05 -2.23
N ALA A 191 -6.02 -26.29 -1.76
CA ALA A 191 -7.32 -26.96 -1.70
C ALA A 191 -8.28 -26.25 -0.73
N VAL A 192 -7.80 -25.77 0.42
CA VAL A 192 -8.60 -24.96 1.36
C VAL A 192 -9.01 -23.64 0.71
N ILE A 193 -8.07 -22.92 0.10
CA ILE A 193 -8.33 -21.63 -0.56
C ILE A 193 -9.35 -21.80 -1.69
N SER A 194 -9.22 -22.85 -2.51
CA SER A 194 -10.12 -23.12 -3.64
C SER A 194 -11.56 -23.42 -3.18
N ARG A 195 -11.70 -24.19 -2.11
CA ARG A 195 -13.03 -24.45 -1.50
C ARG A 195 -13.66 -23.17 -0.97
N GLU A 196 -12.89 -22.34 -0.28
CA GLU A 196 -13.39 -21.08 0.25
C GLU A 196 -13.73 -20.09 -0.86
N THR A 197 -12.96 -20.05 -1.95
CA THR A 197 -13.28 -19.24 -3.14
C THR A 197 -14.64 -19.63 -3.70
N SER A 198 -14.90 -20.93 -3.86
CA SER A 198 -16.18 -21.44 -4.36
C SER A 198 -17.33 -21.11 -3.40
N SER A 199 -17.12 -21.27 -2.09
CA SER A 199 -18.08 -20.94 -1.05
C SER A 199 -18.46 -19.45 -1.09
N ARG A 200 -17.48 -18.55 -1.18
CA ARG A 200 -17.70 -17.09 -1.24
C ARG A 200 -18.42 -16.68 -2.52
N SER A 201 -18.03 -17.24 -3.66
CA SER A 201 -18.70 -16.99 -4.94
C SER A 201 -20.17 -17.43 -4.90
N GLY A 202 -20.47 -18.54 -4.23
CA GLY A 202 -21.83 -19.04 -4.05
C GLY A 202 -22.73 -18.13 -3.19
N ARG A 203 -22.16 -17.24 -2.37
CA ARG A 203 -22.92 -16.27 -1.52
C ARG A 203 -23.36 -15.01 -2.28
N LEU A 204 -22.72 -14.66 -3.40
CA LEU A 204 -23.03 -13.45 -4.15
C LEU A 204 -24.49 -13.35 -4.62
N PRO A 205 -25.11 -14.41 -5.17
CA PRO A 205 -26.53 -14.38 -5.57
C PRO A 205 -27.47 -14.01 -4.40
N ASP A 206 -27.23 -14.56 -3.21
CA ASP A 206 -28.04 -14.27 -2.02
C ASP A 206 -27.88 -12.82 -1.55
N ILE A 207 -26.65 -12.30 -1.62
CA ILE A 207 -26.36 -10.89 -1.32
C ILE A 207 -27.10 -9.99 -2.30
N PHE A 208 -27.08 -10.31 -3.60
CA PHE A 208 -27.78 -9.52 -4.62
C PHE A 208 -29.30 -9.61 -4.48
N ALA A 209 -29.84 -10.77 -4.14
CA ALA A 209 -31.28 -10.93 -3.85
C ALA A 209 -31.73 -10.06 -2.66
N ARG A 210 -30.94 -10.02 -1.59
CA ARG A 210 -31.19 -9.13 -0.43
C ARG A 210 -31.13 -7.66 -0.82
N ALA A 211 -30.12 -7.26 -1.60
CA ALA A 211 -29.99 -5.90 -2.08
C ALA A 211 -31.20 -5.44 -2.92
N ALA A 212 -31.72 -6.34 -3.78
CA ALA A 212 -32.88 -6.06 -4.62
C ALA A 212 -34.19 -5.86 -3.82
N GLN A 213 -34.30 -6.50 -2.66
CA GLN A 213 -35.49 -6.43 -1.78
C GLN A 213 -35.42 -5.28 -0.77
N ARG A 214 -34.28 -4.64 -0.61
CA ARG A 214 -34.04 -3.62 0.40
C ARG A 214 -34.73 -2.30 0.04
N SER A 215 -35.35 -1.65 1.02
CA SER A 215 -35.84 -0.28 0.87
C SER A 215 -34.68 0.72 0.91
N ARG A 216 -34.70 1.71 0.02
CA ARG A 216 -33.69 2.77 -0.02
C ARG A 216 -33.84 3.68 1.21
N ASN A 217 -32.69 4.05 1.81
CA ASN A 217 -32.63 4.89 3.01
C ASN A 217 -31.61 6.04 2.90
N GLY A 218 -31.08 6.29 1.70
CA GLY A 218 -30.10 7.35 1.44
C GLY A 218 -28.67 7.00 1.85
N ARG A 219 -28.37 5.73 2.19
CA ARG A 219 -27.04 5.32 2.65
C ARG A 219 -26.04 5.30 1.50
N VAL A 220 -24.92 6.00 1.70
CA VAL A 220 -23.78 6.07 0.77
C VAL A 220 -22.58 5.41 1.42
N VAL A 221 -21.93 4.48 0.72
CA VAL A 221 -20.67 3.89 1.15
C VAL A 221 -19.52 4.53 0.38
N VAL A 222 -18.55 5.06 1.11
CA VAL A 222 -17.37 5.74 0.56
C VAL A 222 -16.21 4.77 0.59
N LEU A 223 -15.72 4.39 -0.59
CA LEU A 223 -14.55 3.54 -0.74
C LEU A 223 -13.30 4.43 -0.64
N ALA A 224 -12.70 4.47 0.55
CA ALA A 224 -11.50 5.25 0.80
C ALA A 224 -10.66 4.60 1.89
N GLY A 225 -9.41 4.26 1.56
CA GLY A 225 -8.45 3.68 2.50
C GLY A 225 -8.27 4.53 3.76
N SER A 226 -8.05 3.87 4.89
CA SER A 226 -7.78 4.55 6.17
C SER A 226 -6.31 4.96 6.30
N GLN A 227 -5.42 4.32 5.55
CA GLN A 227 -4.00 4.62 5.57
C GLN A 227 -3.70 5.87 4.75
N PHE A 228 -2.84 6.72 5.31
CA PHE A 228 -2.33 7.87 4.59
C PHE A 228 -1.35 7.39 3.51
N ASN A 229 -1.58 7.81 2.26
CA ASN A 229 -0.67 7.56 1.15
C ASN A 229 -0.47 8.85 0.37
N LEU A 230 0.74 9.40 0.42
CA LEU A 230 1.09 10.64 -0.27
C LEU A 230 0.92 10.51 -1.80
N GLY A 231 1.11 9.30 -2.35
CA GLY A 231 0.90 9.01 -3.77
C GLY A 231 -0.58 8.96 -4.18
N ASP A 232 -1.50 8.87 -3.22
CA ASP A 232 -2.95 8.76 -3.45
C ASP A 232 -3.73 9.85 -2.69
N LEU A 233 -3.51 11.09 -3.05
CA LEU A 233 -4.25 12.22 -2.49
C LEU A 233 -5.74 12.18 -2.83
N SER A 234 -6.17 11.42 -3.84
CA SER A 234 -7.59 11.27 -4.21
C SER A 234 -8.39 10.60 -3.11
N ASN A 235 -7.90 9.49 -2.55
CA ASN A 235 -8.57 8.82 -1.43
C ASN A 235 -8.60 9.68 -0.16
N ILE A 236 -7.53 10.42 0.11
CA ILE A 236 -7.46 11.35 1.24
C ILE A 236 -8.50 12.47 1.08
N ALA A 237 -8.57 13.05 -0.12
CA ALA A 237 -9.51 14.11 -0.44
C ALA A 237 -10.96 13.62 -0.37
N LEU A 238 -11.25 12.45 -0.94
CA LEU A 238 -12.57 11.81 -0.90
C LEU A 238 -13.01 11.56 0.55
N ARG A 239 -12.14 10.96 1.36
CA ARG A 239 -12.38 10.70 2.78
C ARG A 239 -12.61 12.00 3.55
N SER A 240 -11.78 13.01 3.32
CA SER A 240 -11.91 14.32 3.98
C SER A 240 -13.21 15.03 3.63
N ALA A 241 -13.63 14.99 2.36
CA ALA A 241 -14.84 15.65 1.91
C ALA A 241 -16.14 15.01 2.43
N LEU A 242 -16.15 13.66 2.51
CA LEU A 242 -17.40 12.93 2.74
C LEU A 242 -17.51 12.34 4.15
N LEU A 243 -16.40 12.07 4.82
CA LEU A 243 -16.36 11.39 6.12
C LEU A 243 -15.90 12.30 7.28
N ALA A 244 -15.70 13.60 7.03
CA ALA A 244 -15.22 14.55 8.07
C ALA A 244 -16.14 14.63 9.29
N GLU A 245 -17.46 14.50 9.09
CA GLU A 245 -18.45 14.47 10.17
C GLU A 245 -18.73 13.03 10.59
N LYS A 246 -18.16 12.61 11.71
CA LYS A 246 -18.21 11.22 12.21
C LYS A 246 -19.63 10.70 12.55
N ASN A 247 -20.64 11.56 12.61
CA ASN A 247 -21.98 11.23 13.12
C ASN A 247 -23.08 11.27 12.05
N ASP A 248 -22.73 11.37 10.77
CA ASP A 248 -23.76 11.30 9.72
C ASP A 248 -24.00 9.85 9.30
N PRO A 249 -25.14 9.25 9.66
CA PRO A 249 -25.44 7.84 9.37
C PRO A 249 -25.64 7.58 7.87
N SER A 250 -25.79 8.63 7.06
CA SER A 250 -25.95 8.52 5.61
C SER A 250 -24.65 8.14 4.90
N PHE A 251 -23.47 8.42 5.51
CA PHE A 251 -22.18 8.11 4.93
C PHE A 251 -21.44 7.10 5.80
N ALA A 252 -21.04 5.98 5.20
CA ALA A 252 -20.24 4.95 5.83
C ALA A 252 -18.91 4.77 5.10
N ALA A 253 -17.83 4.65 5.86
CA ALA A 253 -16.52 4.33 5.30
C ALA A 253 -16.44 2.84 4.96
N PHE A 254 -15.86 2.52 3.81
CA PHE A 254 -15.37 1.20 3.48
C PHE A 254 -13.89 1.32 3.11
N ASP A 255 -13.05 0.61 3.85
CA ASP A 255 -11.60 0.61 3.63
C ASP A 255 -11.20 -0.62 2.80
N PRO A 256 -10.92 -0.46 1.50
CA PRO A 256 -10.52 -1.57 0.65
C PRO A 256 -9.09 -2.07 0.94
N ASP A 257 -8.30 -1.30 1.70
CA ASP A 257 -6.91 -1.63 2.06
C ASP A 257 -6.82 -2.29 3.44
N TYR A 258 -7.88 -2.24 4.25
CA TYR A 258 -7.87 -2.91 5.55
C TYR A 258 -7.99 -4.43 5.38
N PRO A 259 -7.08 -5.24 5.96
CA PRO A 259 -7.02 -6.68 5.70
C PRO A 259 -8.33 -7.43 5.93
N LEU A 260 -9.18 -7.01 6.86
CA LEU A 260 -10.45 -7.68 7.16
C LEU A 260 -11.61 -7.27 6.25
N THR A 261 -11.47 -6.25 5.41
CA THR A 261 -12.53 -5.74 4.53
C THR A 261 -12.13 -5.72 3.06
N ALA A 262 -10.88 -6.03 2.73
CA ALA A 262 -10.33 -5.94 1.38
C ALA A 262 -10.84 -7.02 0.40
N SER A 263 -11.75 -7.93 0.81
CA SER A 263 -12.27 -8.96 -0.10
C SER A 263 -13.40 -8.44 -0.99
N PRO A 264 -13.55 -9.00 -2.21
CA PRO A 264 -14.69 -8.71 -3.06
C PRO A 264 -16.04 -9.00 -2.38
N LEU A 265 -16.10 -10.02 -1.53
CA LEU A 265 -17.32 -10.38 -0.80
C LEU A 265 -17.72 -9.29 0.21
N ALA A 266 -16.74 -8.73 0.95
CA ALA A 266 -17.02 -7.62 1.88
C ALA A 266 -17.53 -6.39 1.15
N LEU A 267 -16.96 -6.08 -0.01
CA LEU A 267 -17.46 -4.99 -0.85
C LEU A 267 -18.88 -5.26 -1.36
N ALA A 268 -19.20 -6.49 -1.78
CA ALA A 268 -20.54 -6.86 -2.20
C ALA A 268 -21.55 -6.73 -1.05
N GLU A 269 -21.20 -7.16 0.16
CA GLU A 269 -22.03 -7.00 1.37
C GLU A 269 -22.24 -5.53 1.71
N ALA A 270 -21.20 -4.69 1.69
CA ALA A 270 -21.30 -3.26 1.91
C ALA A 270 -22.17 -2.57 0.84
N ALA A 271 -21.99 -2.97 -0.43
CA ALA A 271 -22.79 -2.48 -1.57
C ALA A 271 -24.27 -2.86 -1.47
N ALA A 272 -24.57 -4.06 -0.98
CA ALA A 272 -25.94 -4.52 -0.79
C ALA A 272 -26.70 -3.71 0.28
N GLU A 273 -25.99 -3.11 1.20
CA GLU A 273 -26.56 -2.25 2.24
C GLU A 273 -26.57 -0.76 1.88
N ALA A 274 -26.02 -0.39 0.72
CA ALA A 274 -25.90 0.98 0.27
C ALA A 274 -26.85 1.30 -0.90
N ASP A 275 -27.32 2.53 -0.98
CA ASP A 275 -28.04 3.05 -2.15
C ASP A 275 -27.05 3.51 -3.23
N ALA A 276 -25.87 3.96 -2.80
CA ALA A 276 -24.76 4.27 -3.69
C ALA A 276 -23.40 3.94 -3.06
N LEU A 277 -22.45 3.65 -3.92
CA LEU A 277 -21.02 3.63 -3.59
C LEU A 277 -20.31 4.79 -4.26
N VAL A 278 -19.33 5.37 -3.58
CA VAL A 278 -18.48 6.43 -4.12
C VAL A 278 -17.03 6.01 -4.03
N ALA A 279 -16.30 6.13 -5.13
CA ALA A 279 -14.88 5.82 -5.19
C ALA A 279 -14.11 6.85 -6.02
N ALA A 280 -12.84 7.07 -5.71
CA ALA A 280 -11.94 7.85 -6.56
C ALA A 280 -11.34 6.94 -7.63
N ASP A 281 -11.42 7.37 -8.90
CA ASP A 281 -10.75 6.75 -10.06
C ASP A 281 -11.04 5.25 -10.29
N LEU A 282 -12.06 4.72 -9.64
CA LEU A 282 -12.49 3.32 -9.75
C LEU A 282 -13.89 3.27 -10.35
N PHE A 283 -14.07 2.48 -11.39
CA PHE A 283 -15.32 2.29 -12.09
C PHE A 283 -15.98 0.95 -11.73
N ARG A 284 -17.31 0.88 -11.88
CA ARG A 284 -18.03 -0.41 -11.71
C ARG A 284 -17.43 -1.52 -12.59
N SER A 285 -17.05 -1.19 -13.83
CA SER A 285 -16.45 -2.13 -14.78
C SER A 285 -15.10 -2.70 -14.32
N ASP A 286 -14.42 -2.04 -13.40
CA ASP A 286 -13.19 -2.56 -12.77
C ASP A 286 -13.48 -3.70 -11.76
N LEU A 287 -14.77 -3.85 -11.36
CA LEU A 287 -15.25 -4.80 -10.34
C LEU A 287 -16.42 -5.65 -10.88
N PRO A 288 -16.22 -6.39 -11.97
CA PRO A 288 -17.30 -7.12 -12.62
C PRO A 288 -17.94 -8.15 -11.68
N GLY A 289 -19.28 -8.14 -11.59
CA GLY A 289 -20.03 -9.10 -10.81
C GLY A 289 -19.95 -8.94 -9.28
N ILE A 290 -19.40 -7.84 -8.76
CA ILE A 290 -19.25 -7.60 -7.31
C ILE A 290 -20.33 -6.65 -6.78
N VAL A 291 -20.69 -5.63 -7.54
CA VAL A 291 -21.67 -4.62 -7.10
C VAL A 291 -23.08 -4.99 -7.57
N PRO A 292 -24.08 -5.06 -6.66
CA PRO A 292 -25.46 -5.34 -7.02
C PRO A 292 -25.99 -4.36 -8.09
N PRO A 293 -26.77 -4.84 -9.08
CA PRO A 293 -27.25 -3.97 -10.18
C PRO A 293 -28.08 -2.76 -9.72
N GLY A 294 -28.78 -2.89 -8.60
CA GLY A 294 -29.64 -1.83 -8.04
C GLY A 294 -28.90 -0.75 -7.25
N THR A 295 -27.64 -0.97 -6.88
CA THR A 295 -26.82 0.00 -6.15
C THR A 295 -26.15 0.94 -7.15
N ALA A 296 -26.29 2.26 -7.00
CA ALA A 296 -25.63 3.22 -7.87
C ALA A 296 -24.10 3.25 -7.61
N TRP A 297 -23.32 3.50 -8.65
CA TRP A 297 -21.88 3.70 -8.55
C TRP A 297 -21.54 5.15 -8.94
N ILE A 298 -20.80 5.84 -8.08
CA ILE A 298 -20.37 7.21 -8.32
C ILE A 298 -18.85 7.21 -8.38
N THR A 299 -18.30 7.45 -9.56
CA THR A 299 -16.85 7.63 -9.73
C THR A 299 -16.51 9.11 -9.62
N TRP A 300 -15.63 9.47 -8.68
CA TRP A 300 -14.97 10.77 -8.70
C TRP A 300 -13.66 10.63 -9.46
N LEU A 301 -13.66 11.15 -10.69
CA LEU A 301 -12.55 11.05 -11.62
C LEU A 301 -11.51 12.13 -11.35
N THR A 302 -10.29 11.72 -11.01
CA THR A 302 -9.17 12.61 -10.68
C THR A 302 -7.93 12.42 -11.55
N ASN A 303 -7.88 11.33 -12.34
CA ASN A 303 -6.72 10.97 -13.16
C ASN A 303 -6.94 11.06 -14.67
N GLY A 304 -8.15 11.40 -15.12
CA GLY A 304 -8.48 11.54 -16.53
C GLY A 304 -8.73 10.23 -17.30
N ARG A 305 -8.68 9.06 -16.64
CA ARG A 305 -9.07 7.78 -17.25
C ARG A 305 -10.58 7.71 -17.38
N ILE A 306 -11.12 7.93 -18.57
CA ILE A 306 -12.55 7.84 -18.84
C ILE A 306 -12.84 6.50 -19.52
N VAL A 307 -13.79 5.73 -18.94
CA VAL A 307 -14.28 4.47 -19.52
C VAL A 307 -15.62 4.68 -20.21
N SER A 308 -15.99 3.78 -21.13
CA SER A 308 -17.28 3.84 -21.82
C SER A 308 -18.45 3.63 -20.84
N PHE A 309 -19.53 4.39 -21.03
CA PHE A 309 -20.75 4.20 -20.23
C PHE A 309 -21.44 2.86 -20.49
N THR A 310 -21.24 2.24 -21.65
CA THR A 310 -21.82 0.91 -21.95
C THR A 310 -21.38 -0.19 -20.98
N ASP A 311 -20.25 0.02 -20.32
CA ASP A 311 -19.68 -0.92 -19.35
C ASP A 311 -20.12 -0.61 -17.90
N GLN A 312 -21.03 0.35 -17.72
CA GLN A 312 -21.50 0.82 -16.42
C GLN A 312 -22.96 0.46 -16.16
N GLY A 313 -23.41 0.66 -14.94
CA GLY A 313 -24.81 0.49 -14.57
C GLY A 313 -25.66 1.71 -14.97
N PRO A 314 -26.98 1.54 -15.22
CA PRO A 314 -27.84 2.63 -15.66
C PRO A 314 -28.02 3.76 -14.62
N ALA A 315 -27.75 3.47 -13.36
CA ALA A 315 -27.80 4.44 -12.26
C ALA A 315 -26.44 5.07 -11.92
N ASP A 316 -25.37 4.69 -12.61
CA ASP A 316 -24.03 5.15 -12.32
C ASP A 316 -23.83 6.60 -12.75
N SER A 317 -22.96 7.32 -12.03
CA SER A 317 -22.67 8.73 -12.25
C SER A 317 -21.18 9.00 -12.21
N LEU A 318 -20.76 10.03 -12.93
CA LEU A 318 -19.38 10.46 -13.03
C LEU A 318 -19.23 11.90 -12.50
N LEU A 319 -18.39 12.08 -11.51
CA LEU A 319 -17.97 13.38 -11.01
C LEU A 319 -16.58 13.65 -11.54
N VAL A 320 -16.40 14.69 -12.38
CA VAL A 320 -15.10 15.03 -12.95
C VAL A 320 -14.44 16.13 -12.12
N ALA A 321 -13.21 15.88 -11.67
CA ALA A 321 -12.44 16.87 -10.91
C ALA A 321 -11.93 18.02 -11.78
N ASP A 322 -11.78 17.78 -13.08
CA ASP A 322 -11.32 18.75 -14.08
C ASP A 322 -12.40 18.97 -15.14
N PRO A 323 -12.84 20.23 -15.37
CA PRO A 323 -13.83 20.54 -16.40
C PRO A 323 -13.45 20.12 -17.81
N GLU A 324 -12.15 20.06 -18.13
CA GLU A 324 -11.65 19.62 -19.45
C GLU A 324 -12.07 18.18 -19.80
N TRP A 325 -12.39 17.37 -18.81
CA TRP A 325 -12.81 15.98 -19.02
C TRP A 325 -14.32 15.81 -19.29
N LEU A 326 -15.10 16.87 -19.14
CA LEU A 326 -16.56 16.82 -19.37
C LEU A 326 -16.87 16.37 -20.81
N ASP A 327 -16.25 17.02 -21.81
CA ASP A 327 -16.47 16.70 -23.23
C ASP A 327 -16.00 15.27 -23.56
N ALA A 328 -14.92 14.83 -22.96
CA ALA A 328 -14.41 13.48 -23.15
C ALA A 328 -15.35 12.42 -22.54
N ALA A 329 -15.97 12.70 -21.40
CA ALA A 329 -16.98 11.82 -20.79
C ALA A 329 -18.23 11.71 -21.66
N LEU A 330 -18.73 12.83 -22.18
CA LEU A 330 -19.88 12.83 -23.10
C LEU A 330 -19.57 12.05 -24.40
N LYS A 331 -18.37 12.20 -24.97
CA LYS A 331 -17.91 11.41 -26.13
C LYS A 331 -17.77 9.92 -25.83
N ALA A 332 -17.47 9.55 -24.57
CA ALA A 332 -17.45 8.16 -24.11
C ALA A 332 -18.85 7.59 -23.83
N GLY A 333 -19.91 8.33 -24.15
CA GLY A 333 -21.30 7.88 -24.07
C GLY A 333 -21.98 8.11 -22.73
N TRP A 334 -21.35 8.84 -21.78
CA TRP A 334 -21.99 9.18 -20.51
C TRP A 334 -23.14 10.16 -20.75
N PRO A 335 -24.35 9.90 -20.18
CA PRO A 335 -25.47 10.83 -20.25
C PRO A 335 -25.11 12.15 -19.54
N ALA A 336 -25.47 13.30 -20.15
CA ALA A 336 -25.11 14.61 -19.61
C ALA A 336 -25.63 14.83 -18.18
N GLU A 337 -26.82 14.29 -17.85
CA GLU A 337 -27.41 14.36 -16.52
C GLU A 337 -26.68 13.47 -15.48
N ARG A 338 -25.78 12.59 -15.92
CA ARG A 338 -24.96 11.70 -15.09
C ARG A 338 -23.54 12.18 -14.89
N VAL A 339 -23.13 13.25 -15.57
CA VAL A 339 -21.80 13.83 -15.46
C VAL A 339 -21.88 15.18 -14.77
N GLN A 340 -21.11 15.39 -13.74
CA GLN A 340 -21.07 16.66 -13.01
C GLN A 340 -19.61 17.06 -12.73
N ILE A 341 -19.35 18.35 -12.65
CA ILE A 341 -18.06 18.88 -12.22
C ILE A 341 -18.05 18.90 -10.68
N ALA A 342 -17.07 18.21 -10.10
CA ALA A 342 -16.82 18.24 -8.66
C ALA A 342 -15.31 18.29 -8.41
N GLY A 343 -14.79 19.50 -8.35
CA GLY A 343 -13.37 19.79 -8.18
C GLY A 343 -12.82 19.32 -6.83
N TRP A 344 -11.52 19.43 -6.66
CA TRP A 344 -10.81 18.98 -5.47
C TRP A 344 -11.29 19.72 -4.21
N PRO A 345 -11.65 19.02 -3.13
CA PRO A 345 -11.88 19.64 -1.81
C PRO A 345 -10.54 20.13 -1.23
N ARG A 346 -10.59 21.07 -0.28
CA ARG A 346 -9.39 21.42 0.49
C ARG A 346 -9.17 20.40 1.58
N ILE A 347 -8.01 19.75 1.58
CA ILE A 347 -7.62 18.79 2.63
C ILE A 347 -6.76 19.42 3.73
N VAL A 348 -6.23 20.62 3.49
CA VAL A 348 -5.38 21.37 4.43
C VAL A 348 -5.71 22.86 4.33
N GLU A 349 -5.74 23.55 5.48
CA GLU A 349 -5.84 25.00 5.53
C GLU A 349 -4.45 25.64 5.57
N ARG A 350 -4.33 26.84 4.99
CA ARG A 350 -3.05 27.54 4.89
C ARG A 350 -2.72 28.28 6.17
N SER A 351 -1.46 28.22 6.61
CA SER A 351 -0.86 29.15 7.57
C SER A 351 -0.34 30.40 6.83
N SER A 352 -0.42 31.58 7.48
CA SER A 352 -0.15 32.87 6.84
C SER A 352 1.33 33.16 6.52
N ASP A 353 2.28 32.46 7.16
CA ASP A 353 3.71 32.78 7.08
C ASP A 353 4.50 31.60 6.48
N SER A 354 4.66 31.60 5.16
CA SER A 354 5.45 30.58 4.47
C SER A 354 6.85 31.12 4.13
N PRO A 355 7.95 30.46 4.55
CA PRO A 355 9.29 30.79 4.09
C PRO A 355 9.42 30.52 2.58
N GLY A 356 10.35 31.22 1.89
CA GLY A 356 10.56 31.12 0.45
C GLY A 356 11.19 29.80 0.00
N VAL A 357 10.59 28.66 0.38
CA VAL A 357 11.05 27.30 0.08
C VAL A 357 10.07 26.61 -0.87
N ILE A 358 10.59 25.90 -1.85
CA ILE A 358 9.79 25.05 -2.75
C ILE A 358 9.65 23.66 -2.15
N GLY A 359 8.41 23.19 -2.01
CA GLY A 359 8.09 21.84 -1.54
C GLY A 359 7.98 20.84 -2.69
N VAL A 360 8.46 19.64 -2.47
CA VAL A 360 8.22 18.45 -3.33
C VAL A 360 7.56 17.40 -2.47
N LEU A 361 6.37 16.93 -2.87
CA LEU A 361 5.62 15.87 -2.22
C LEU A 361 5.67 14.63 -3.10
N ALA A 362 6.66 13.78 -2.90
CA ALA A 362 6.83 12.56 -3.70
C ALA A 362 7.74 11.58 -2.96
N ASP A 363 7.46 10.29 -3.09
CA ASP A 363 8.40 9.24 -2.73
C ASP A 363 9.40 9.06 -3.87
N THR A 364 10.64 8.75 -3.50
CA THR A 364 11.71 8.39 -4.45
C THR A 364 12.46 7.17 -3.94
N ARG A 365 13.49 6.75 -4.65
CA ARG A 365 14.36 5.64 -4.25
C ARG A 365 15.73 5.76 -4.91
N MET A 366 16.72 5.11 -4.36
CA MET A 366 17.99 4.91 -5.08
C MET A 366 17.74 4.13 -6.38
N ILE A 367 18.35 4.58 -7.45
CA ILE A 367 18.27 3.91 -8.76
C ILE A 367 19.29 2.77 -8.75
N GLU A 368 18.77 1.55 -8.73
CA GLU A 368 19.57 0.33 -8.78
C GLU A 368 19.08 -0.54 -9.93
N VAL A 369 19.99 -1.05 -10.74
CA VAL A 369 19.67 -1.93 -11.86
C VAL A 369 19.18 -3.28 -11.31
N PRO A 370 17.91 -3.67 -11.53
CA PRO A 370 17.39 -4.96 -11.09
C PRO A 370 18.12 -6.11 -11.79
N GLN A 371 18.28 -7.25 -11.11
CA GLN A 371 18.93 -8.42 -11.69
C GLN A 371 18.28 -8.85 -13.01
N ARG A 372 16.96 -8.81 -13.07
CA ARG A 372 16.17 -9.13 -14.27
C ARG A 372 16.55 -8.28 -15.49
N VAL A 373 16.94 -7.01 -15.29
CA VAL A 373 17.43 -6.13 -16.38
C VAL A 373 18.86 -6.48 -16.76
N LYS A 374 19.71 -6.83 -15.78
CA LYS A 374 21.11 -7.25 -16.01
C LYS A 374 21.22 -8.51 -16.85
N ASP A 375 20.21 -9.37 -16.81
CA ASP A 375 20.19 -10.63 -17.55
C ASP A 375 20.01 -10.41 -19.08
N PHE A 376 19.66 -9.18 -19.52
CA PHE A 376 19.44 -8.84 -20.93
C PHE A 376 20.26 -7.60 -21.33
N SER A 377 21.29 -7.79 -22.15
CA SER A 377 22.20 -6.70 -22.55
C SER A 377 21.50 -5.50 -23.19
N SER A 378 20.47 -5.72 -24.00
CA SER A 378 19.69 -4.63 -24.62
C SER A 378 18.89 -3.82 -23.59
N GLN A 379 18.31 -4.48 -22.58
CA GLN A 379 17.60 -3.81 -21.51
C GLN A 379 18.56 -3.04 -20.59
N MET A 380 19.74 -3.59 -20.34
CA MET A 380 20.79 -2.92 -19.59
C MET A 380 21.28 -1.64 -20.26
N LEU A 381 21.55 -1.69 -21.58
CA LEU A 381 21.92 -0.51 -22.36
C LEU A 381 20.81 0.54 -22.38
N LEU A 382 19.55 0.11 -22.53
CA LEU A 382 18.40 1.01 -22.45
C LEU A 382 18.32 1.69 -21.09
N TRP A 383 18.53 0.94 -20.00
CA TRP A 383 18.54 1.45 -18.64
C TRP A 383 19.59 2.54 -18.44
N GLU A 384 20.85 2.24 -18.76
CA GLU A 384 21.97 3.17 -18.64
C GLU A 384 21.76 4.44 -19.45
N MET A 385 21.24 4.32 -20.70
CA MET A 385 20.94 5.47 -21.54
C MET A 385 19.84 6.36 -20.95
N ILE A 386 18.74 5.78 -20.46
CA ILE A 386 17.64 6.55 -19.87
C ILE A 386 18.12 7.23 -18.57
N GLU A 387 18.87 6.55 -17.75
CA GLU A 387 19.42 7.10 -16.51
C GLU A 387 20.35 8.30 -16.80
N ASP A 388 21.26 8.16 -17.75
CA ASP A 388 22.18 9.21 -18.17
C ASP A 388 21.43 10.40 -18.79
N GLU A 389 20.46 10.15 -19.66
CA GLU A 389 19.67 11.20 -20.32
C GLU A 389 18.87 12.00 -19.28
N LEU A 390 18.10 11.34 -18.42
CA LEU A 390 17.27 12.02 -17.39
C LEU A 390 18.10 12.68 -16.29
N SER A 391 19.32 12.21 -16.03
CA SER A 391 20.23 12.87 -15.09
C SER A 391 20.80 14.19 -15.65
N LYS A 392 21.00 14.28 -16.97
CA LYS A 392 21.51 15.47 -17.67
C LYS A 392 20.42 16.45 -18.06
N ASP A 393 19.34 15.94 -18.61
CA ASP A 393 18.16 16.71 -19.01
C ASP A 393 16.88 16.02 -18.54
N PRO A 394 16.45 16.25 -17.30
CA PRO A 394 15.25 15.63 -16.77
C PRO A 394 13.98 16.07 -17.52
N LEU A 395 13.98 17.21 -18.19
CA LEU A 395 12.83 17.72 -18.92
C LEU A 395 12.67 17.09 -20.32
N SER A 396 13.64 16.29 -20.77
CA SER A 396 13.54 15.47 -21.98
C SER A 396 12.44 14.39 -21.90
N LEU A 397 11.95 14.09 -20.69
CA LEU A 397 10.79 13.19 -20.48
C LEU A 397 9.53 13.69 -21.21
N GLY A 398 9.34 15.02 -21.31
CA GLY A 398 8.14 15.63 -21.87
C GLY A 398 6.90 15.41 -21.00
N ASP A 399 5.73 15.36 -21.65
CA ASP A 399 4.42 15.26 -20.98
C ASP A 399 3.95 13.81 -20.79
N ASP A 400 4.56 12.87 -21.52
CA ASP A 400 4.11 11.49 -21.60
C ASP A 400 5.30 10.51 -21.43
N ALA A 401 5.45 9.99 -20.23
CA ALA A 401 6.53 9.06 -19.89
C ALA A 401 6.43 7.72 -20.62
N GLN A 402 5.22 7.27 -20.97
CA GLN A 402 5.04 6.03 -21.72
C GLN A 402 5.50 6.21 -23.17
N LYS A 403 5.15 7.34 -23.77
CA LYS A 403 5.62 7.70 -25.13
C LYS A 403 7.14 7.89 -25.16
N TYR A 404 7.70 8.51 -24.11
CA TYR A 404 9.15 8.62 -23.94
C TYR A 404 9.80 7.24 -23.92
N LEU A 405 9.34 6.32 -23.06
CA LEU A 405 9.87 4.96 -22.98
C LEU A 405 9.75 4.23 -24.33
N GLN A 406 8.58 4.28 -24.96
CA GLN A 406 8.37 3.67 -26.28
C GLN A 406 9.38 4.15 -27.32
N SER A 407 9.57 5.46 -27.41
CA SER A 407 10.54 6.06 -28.35
C SER A 407 11.98 5.55 -28.14
N ARG A 408 12.37 5.23 -26.88
CA ARG A 408 13.69 4.68 -26.56
C ARG A 408 13.76 3.19 -26.86
N MET A 409 12.69 2.43 -26.59
CA MET A 409 12.58 1.03 -26.97
C MET A 409 12.70 0.86 -28.50
N ASP A 410 11.99 1.67 -29.26
CA ASP A 410 12.03 1.67 -30.74
C ASP A 410 13.46 1.90 -31.26
N ARG A 411 14.20 2.84 -30.65
CA ARG A 411 15.59 3.15 -30.99
C ARG A 411 16.53 1.97 -30.80
N PHE A 412 16.26 1.10 -29.83
CA PHE A 412 17.06 -0.09 -29.53
C PHE A 412 16.46 -1.38 -30.09
N ASN A 413 15.39 -1.29 -30.90
CA ASN A 413 14.64 -2.44 -31.42
C ASN A 413 14.23 -3.44 -30.33
N ILE A 414 13.81 -2.94 -29.16
CA ILE A 414 13.33 -3.77 -28.05
C ILE A 414 11.84 -4.01 -28.25
N ALA A 415 11.46 -5.28 -28.43
CA ALA A 415 10.09 -5.70 -28.53
C ALA A 415 9.37 -5.64 -27.17
N ASP A 416 8.05 -5.42 -27.19
CA ASP A 416 7.22 -5.44 -25.98
C ASP A 416 7.13 -6.81 -25.33
N GLU A 417 7.31 -7.87 -26.12
CA GLU A 417 7.21 -9.23 -25.64
C GLU A 417 8.32 -9.53 -24.62
N GLY A 418 7.92 -9.81 -23.38
CA GLY A 418 8.84 -10.06 -22.27
C GLY A 418 9.49 -8.81 -21.66
N PHE A 419 9.18 -7.60 -22.15
CA PHE A 419 9.66 -6.34 -21.58
C PHE A 419 8.73 -5.85 -20.45
N ASP A 420 9.31 -5.58 -19.28
CA ASP A 420 8.55 -5.09 -18.13
C ASP A 420 8.56 -3.56 -18.08
N ARG A 421 7.58 -2.93 -18.76
CA ARG A 421 7.43 -1.47 -18.81
C ARG A 421 7.23 -0.87 -17.42
N ASN A 422 6.48 -1.54 -16.55
CA ASN A 422 6.22 -1.03 -15.20
C ASN A 422 7.50 -1.00 -14.37
N LEU A 423 8.35 -2.02 -14.50
CA LEU A 423 9.65 -2.05 -13.84
C LEU A 423 10.51 -0.83 -14.24
N PHE A 424 10.60 -0.53 -15.55
CA PHE A 424 11.34 0.63 -16.05
C PHE A 424 10.73 1.95 -15.58
N MET A 425 9.40 2.06 -15.59
CA MET A 425 8.71 3.26 -15.11
C MET A 425 8.97 3.49 -13.62
N GLU A 426 8.71 2.49 -12.78
CA GLU A 426 8.74 2.64 -11.32
C GLU A 426 10.15 2.67 -10.73
N ARG A 427 11.09 1.94 -11.33
CA ARG A 427 12.44 1.78 -10.77
C ARG A 427 13.49 2.70 -11.40
N LEU A 428 13.22 3.24 -12.58
CA LEU A 428 14.15 4.09 -13.30
C LEU A 428 13.55 5.45 -13.66
N ILE A 429 12.55 5.49 -14.54
CA ILE A 429 12.11 6.74 -15.18
C ILE A 429 11.55 7.73 -14.16
N VAL A 430 10.63 7.29 -13.30
CA VAL A 430 10.04 8.15 -12.26
C VAL A 430 11.11 8.66 -11.30
N PRO A 431 11.93 7.82 -10.66
CA PRO A 431 12.98 8.29 -9.75
C PRO A 431 14.03 9.17 -10.45
N ALA A 432 14.49 8.79 -11.65
CA ALA A 432 15.53 9.55 -12.37
C ALA A 432 15.05 10.96 -12.73
N HIS A 433 13.82 11.07 -13.23
CA HIS A 433 13.22 12.36 -13.55
C HIS A 433 13.04 13.23 -12.31
N GLN A 434 12.45 12.69 -11.23
CA GLN A 434 12.26 13.41 -9.97
C GLN A 434 13.57 13.92 -9.40
N GLN A 435 14.58 13.06 -9.33
CA GLN A 435 15.91 13.41 -8.83
C GLN A 435 16.60 14.41 -9.75
N GLY A 436 16.49 14.24 -11.06
CA GLY A 436 17.05 15.15 -12.06
C GLY A 436 16.49 16.57 -11.93
N ILE A 437 15.17 16.71 -11.78
CA ILE A 437 14.51 18.00 -11.52
C ILE A 437 15.01 18.63 -10.22
N CYS A 438 15.07 17.86 -9.13
CA CYS A 438 15.53 18.38 -7.84
C CYS A 438 17.01 18.79 -7.90
N ARG A 439 17.89 18.03 -8.59
CA ARG A 439 19.29 18.42 -8.85
C ARG A 439 19.40 19.72 -9.62
N LEU A 440 18.60 19.88 -10.67
CA LEU A 440 18.57 21.10 -11.47
C LEU A 440 18.28 22.31 -10.58
N ILE A 441 17.28 22.21 -9.70
CA ILE A 441 16.85 23.31 -8.82
C ILE A 441 17.91 23.62 -7.76
N ILE A 442 18.46 22.59 -7.09
CA ILE A 442 19.51 22.76 -6.07
C ILE A 442 20.76 23.41 -6.67
N ARG A 443 21.20 23.00 -7.87
CA ARG A 443 22.34 23.61 -8.58
C ARG A 443 22.17 25.08 -8.86
N HIS A 444 20.93 25.58 -8.92
CA HIS A 444 20.64 27.00 -9.10
C HIS A 444 20.41 27.75 -7.77
N GLY A 445 20.75 27.13 -6.63
CA GLY A 445 20.69 27.73 -5.30
C GLY A 445 19.27 27.97 -4.79
N ILE A 446 18.27 27.29 -5.33
CA ILE A 446 16.88 27.41 -4.88
C ILE A 446 16.64 26.40 -3.75
N PRO A 447 16.16 26.87 -2.57
CA PRO A 447 15.94 25.98 -1.43
C PRO A 447 14.76 25.04 -1.68
N LEU A 448 14.98 23.75 -1.41
CA LEU A 448 13.99 22.68 -1.51
C LEU A 448 13.67 22.07 -0.14
N SER A 449 12.42 21.63 0.02
CA SER A 449 12.00 20.72 1.08
C SER A 449 11.37 19.48 0.41
N LEU A 450 12.01 18.32 0.59
CA LEU A 450 11.65 17.06 -0.04
C LEU A 450 10.91 16.17 0.97
N PHE A 451 9.63 16.00 0.78
CA PHE A 451 8.75 15.20 1.63
C PHE A 451 8.43 13.87 0.94
N GLY A 452 8.51 12.79 1.68
CA GLY A 452 8.29 11.42 1.20
C GLY A 452 9.45 10.51 1.56
N CYS A 453 9.30 9.22 1.23
CA CYS A 453 10.30 8.20 1.47
C CYS A 453 11.46 8.29 0.47
N GLY A 454 12.64 7.78 0.86
CA GLY A 454 13.79 7.54 0.00
C GLY A 454 14.67 8.75 -0.31
N TRP A 455 14.25 9.98 -0.03
CA TRP A 455 15.08 11.16 -0.28
C TRP A 455 16.33 11.20 0.63
N SER A 456 16.20 10.77 1.90
CA SER A 456 17.30 10.71 2.87
C SER A 456 18.37 9.67 2.51
N ASP A 457 18.01 8.69 1.69
CA ASP A 457 18.90 7.59 1.30
C ASP A 457 19.87 8.02 0.18
N ILE A 458 19.56 9.15 -0.46
CA ILE A 458 20.37 9.72 -1.54
C ILE A 458 21.22 10.85 -0.96
N PRO A 459 22.57 10.70 -0.93
CA PRO A 459 23.45 11.62 -0.18
C PRO A 459 23.27 13.10 -0.56
N GLU A 460 23.04 13.42 -1.82
CA GLU A 460 22.91 14.80 -2.32
C GLU A 460 21.61 15.50 -1.87
N PHE A 461 20.58 14.73 -1.46
CA PHE A 461 19.30 15.28 -1.02
C PHE A 461 19.12 15.28 0.50
N LYS A 462 20.06 14.71 1.24
CA LYS A 462 19.95 14.49 2.69
C LYS A 462 19.59 15.77 3.48
N ASP A 463 20.18 16.90 3.12
CA ASP A 463 19.93 18.17 3.82
C ASP A 463 18.54 18.77 3.49
N SER A 464 18.00 18.44 2.32
CA SER A 464 16.69 18.89 1.86
C SER A 464 15.57 17.92 2.25
N ALA A 465 15.88 16.67 2.59
CA ALA A 465 14.91 15.65 2.97
C ALA A 465 14.24 15.99 4.31
N ARG A 466 12.92 15.81 4.36
CA ARG A 466 12.07 16.04 5.55
C ARG A 466 11.46 14.76 6.09
N GLY A 467 11.68 13.63 5.41
CA GLY A 467 11.16 12.31 5.75
C GLY A 467 9.76 12.04 5.20
N PRO A 468 9.23 10.87 5.53
CA PRO A 468 7.90 10.46 5.11
C PRO A 468 6.83 11.36 5.73
N ILE A 469 5.68 11.42 5.06
CA ILE A 469 4.45 12.01 5.59
C ILE A 469 3.48 10.86 5.82
N GLU A 470 3.06 10.65 7.04
CA GLU A 470 2.23 9.51 7.44
C GLU A 470 0.81 9.92 7.89
N SER A 471 0.53 11.24 7.90
CA SER A 471 -0.75 11.77 8.31
C SER A 471 -1.12 13.09 7.62
N VAL A 472 -2.42 13.42 7.60
CA VAL A 472 -2.92 14.73 7.14
C VAL A 472 -2.32 15.88 7.97
N HIS A 473 -2.07 15.66 9.26
CA HIS A 473 -1.46 16.66 10.13
C HIS A 473 -0.02 16.97 9.71
N GLU A 474 0.78 15.96 9.43
CA GLU A 474 2.16 16.13 8.93
C GLU A 474 2.18 16.76 7.54
N LEU A 475 1.23 16.40 6.67
CA LEU A 475 1.04 17.05 5.40
C LEU A 475 0.77 18.55 5.59
N ALA A 476 -0.12 18.91 6.51
CA ALA A 476 -0.43 20.29 6.84
C ALA A 476 0.79 21.06 7.33
N LEU A 477 1.56 20.47 8.24
CA LEU A 477 2.80 21.05 8.76
C LEU A 477 3.88 21.20 7.67
N GLY A 478 4.01 20.19 6.79
CA GLY A 478 4.94 20.24 5.67
C GLY A 478 4.58 21.33 4.66
N VAL A 479 3.32 21.37 4.26
CA VAL A 479 2.80 22.36 3.30
C VAL A 479 2.90 23.78 3.85
N SER A 480 2.66 23.99 5.15
CA SER A 480 2.77 25.32 5.79
C SER A 480 4.18 25.90 5.74
N LYS A 481 5.19 25.08 5.57
CA LYS A 481 6.61 25.50 5.46
C LYS A 481 7.03 25.78 4.01
N CYS A 482 6.15 25.60 3.04
CA CYS A 482 6.44 25.81 1.62
C CYS A 482 5.77 27.06 1.09
N HIS A 483 6.42 27.74 0.16
CA HIS A 483 5.87 28.86 -0.57
C HIS A 483 5.06 28.41 -1.80
N ALA A 484 5.56 27.44 -2.50
CA ALA A 484 4.91 26.75 -3.61
C ALA A 484 5.27 25.26 -3.60
N LEU A 485 4.49 24.45 -4.31
CA LEU A 485 4.76 23.05 -4.52
C LEU A 485 5.19 22.81 -5.96
N LEU A 486 6.17 21.94 -6.14
CA LEU A 486 6.64 21.53 -7.44
C LEU A 486 6.08 20.14 -7.79
N GLN A 487 5.43 20.05 -8.92
CA GLN A 487 5.00 18.78 -9.49
C GLN A 487 6.16 18.17 -10.28
N VAL A 488 6.84 17.20 -9.69
CA VAL A 488 8.07 16.61 -10.27
C VAL A 488 7.84 15.45 -11.22
N PHE A 489 6.59 15.07 -11.49
CA PHE A 489 6.29 14.04 -12.49
C PHE A 489 4.94 14.32 -13.17
N PRO A 490 4.87 14.26 -14.52
CA PRO A 490 3.63 14.47 -15.26
C PRO A 490 2.58 13.43 -14.89
N GLY A 491 1.37 13.86 -14.58
CA GLY A 491 0.21 12.97 -14.34
C GLY A 491 0.05 12.44 -12.93
N HIS A 492 1.09 12.38 -12.09
CA HIS A 492 1.01 11.72 -10.78
C HIS A 492 0.43 12.55 -9.63
N GLN A 493 0.19 13.86 -9.80
CA GLN A 493 -0.14 14.70 -8.64
C GLN A 493 -1.20 15.78 -8.91
N ARG A 494 -2.23 15.46 -9.69
CA ARG A 494 -3.39 16.38 -9.82
C ARG A 494 -4.03 16.67 -8.47
N GLY A 495 -3.93 15.74 -7.51
CA GLY A 495 -4.34 15.91 -6.13
C GLY A 495 -3.65 17.05 -5.37
N MET A 496 -2.54 17.59 -5.87
CA MET A 496 -1.94 18.81 -5.31
C MET A 496 -2.89 20.02 -5.40
N ALA A 497 -3.87 20.01 -6.29
CA ALA A 497 -4.94 21.01 -6.34
C ALA A 497 -5.81 21.08 -5.07
N ALA A 498 -5.82 20.02 -4.25
CA ALA A 498 -6.45 19.99 -2.92
C ALA A 498 -5.65 20.80 -1.86
N LEU A 499 -4.41 21.18 -2.17
CA LEU A 499 -3.53 21.89 -1.26
C LEU A 499 -3.59 23.41 -1.50
N PRO A 500 -3.41 24.24 -0.46
CA PRO A 500 -3.63 25.69 -0.53
C PRO A 500 -2.44 26.47 -1.10
N LEU A 501 -1.55 25.85 -1.88
CA LEU A 501 -0.35 26.46 -2.43
C LEU A 501 -0.40 26.54 -3.95
N ALA A 502 0.39 27.46 -4.53
CA ALA A 502 0.64 27.48 -5.95
C ALA A 502 1.39 26.21 -6.37
N ILE A 503 0.97 25.61 -7.49
CA ILE A 503 1.60 24.41 -8.05
C ILE A 503 2.37 24.81 -9.28
N ILE A 504 3.65 24.45 -9.31
CA ILE A 504 4.54 24.66 -10.45
C ILE A 504 4.63 23.33 -11.20
N GLN A 505 4.08 23.29 -12.40
CA GLN A 505 4.15 22.09 -13.26
C GLN A 505 5.50 22.08 -13.99
N THR A 506 6.07 20.88 -14.15
CA THR A 506 7.33 20.70 -14.91
C THR A 506 7.07 20.30 -16.36
N ALA A 507 5.89 19.74 -16.65
CA ALA A 507 5.52 19.25 -17.96
C ALA A 507 5.53 20.36 -19.03
N GLY A 508 6.08 20.07 -20.20
CA GLY A 508 6.14 21.00 -21.33
C GLY A 508 7.10 22.18 -21.18
N LEU A 509 7.84 22.28 -20.06
CA LEU A 509 8.80 23.36 -19.83
C LEU A 509 10.22 22.91 -20.19
N ASN A 510 11.05 23.86 -20.66
CA ASN A 510 12.50 23.69 -20.65
C ASN A 510 13.10 24.22 -19.32
N SER A 511 14.39 23.92 -19.09
CA SER A 511 15.07 24.27 -17.83
C SER A 511 15.00 25.77 -17.48
N HIS A 512 15.12 26.64 -18.49
CA HIS A 512 15.06 28.10 -18.30
C HIS A 512 13.63 28.54 -17.90
N GLN A 513 12.61 28.00 -18.56
CA GLN A 513 11.20 28.29 -18.27
C GLN A 513 10.82 27.79 -16.88
N LEU A 514 11.24 26.59 -16.50
CA LEU A 514 11.00 26.04 -15.17
C LEU A 514 11.63 26.92 -14.07
N LEU A 515 12.90 27.27 -14.21
CA LEU A 515 13.59 28.12 -13.23
C LEU A 515 12.97 29.50 -13.11
N ASN A 516 12.52 30.10 -14.23
CA ASN A 516 11.80 31.37 -14.20
C ASN A 516 10.44 31.24 -13.52
N ALA A 517 9.68 30.19 -13.79
CA ALA A 517 8.40 29.93 -13.11
C ALA A 517 8.58 29.79 -11.60
N ILE A 518 9.63 29.05 -11.16
CA ILE A 518 9.96 28.91 -9.74
C ILE A 518 10.33 30.27 -9.11
N ARG A 519 11.20 31.07 -9.76
CA ARG A 519 11.58 32.38 -9.25
C ARG A 519 10.39 33.32 -9.17
N GLN A 520 9.52 33.33 -10.18
CA GLN A 520 8.29 34.12 -10.15
C GLN A 520 7.35 33.68 -9.04
N ALA A 521 7.19 32.37 -8.83
CA ALA A 521 6.40 31.83 -7.72
C ALA A 521 6.94 32.29 -6.36
N LEU A 522 8.26 32.31 -6.16
CA LEU A 522 8.88 32.75 -4.90
C LEU A 522 8.72 34.25 -4.62
N ILE A 523 8.57 35.08 -5.64
CA ILE A 523 8.38 36.53 -5.52
C ILE A 523 6.89 36.89 -5.39
N ALA A 524 6.01 36.10 -5.99
CA ALA A 524 4.57 36.34 -5.97
C ALA A 524 4.02 36.23 -4.54
N LYS A 525 3.12 37.15 -4.19
CA LYS A 525 2.36 36.97 -2.94
C LYS A 525 1.62 35.64 -3.03
N PRO A 526 1.66 34.82 -1.99
CA PRO A 526 1.03 33.52 -1.99
C PRO A 526 -0.45 33.63 -2.35
N GLN A 527 -0.83 33.19 -3.54
CA GLN A 527 -2.24 33.09 -3.94
C GLN A 527 -2.70 31.67 -3.67
N ALA A 528 -3.82 31.53 -2.94
CA ALA A 528 -4.51 30.23 -2.87
C ALA A 528 -5.03 29.87 -4.27
N ASN A 529 -4.84 28.64 -4.69
CA ASN A 529 -5.47 28.10 -5.90
C ASN A 529 -6.99 28.31 -5.79
N GLN A 530 -7.52 29.35 -6.45
CA GLN A 530 -8.95 29.61 -6.54
C GLN A 530 -9.48 28.91 -7.79
N LEU A 531 -9.74 27.62 -7.67
CA LEU A 531 -10.60 26.95 -8.65
C LEU A 531 -12.04 27.38 -8.35
N ASN A 532 -12.65 28.17 -9.23
CA ASN A 532 -14.05 28.67 -9.13
C ASN A 532 -15.09 27.58 -9.47
N HIS A 533 -14.71 26.32 -9.45
CA HIS A 533 -15.62 25.21 -9.75
C HIS A 533 -16.23 24.61 -8.49
N PRO A 534 -17.44 24.04 -8.59
CA PRO A 534 -18.04 23.28 -7.49
C PRO A 534 -17.05 22.24 -6.97
N ARG A 535 -16.83 22.22 -5.65
CA ARG A 535 -15.92 21.28 -5.02
C ARG A 535 -16.66 20.00 -4.67
N LEU A 536 -15.92 18.91 -4.60
CA LEU A 536 -16.46 17.68 -4.06
C LEU A 536 -16.87 17.91 -2.61
N ASP A 537 -18.15 17.76 -2.34
CA ASP A 537 -18.77 17.76 -1.02
C ASP A 537 -19.97 16.80 -1.01
N ARG A 538 -20.64 16.68 0.13
CA ARG A 538 -21.82 15.84 0.28
C ARG A 538 -22.99 16.26 -0.63
N ASN A 539 -23.07 17.53 -0.99
CA ASN A 539 -24.14 18.05 -1.85
C ASN A 539 -23.91 17.65 -3.32
N ALA A 540 -22.65 17.45 -3.73
CA ALA A 540 -22.32 16.93 -5.07
C ALA A 540 -22.82 15.48 -5.25
N ILE A 541 -23.00 14.74 -4.13
CA ILE A 541 -23.44 13.34 -4.13
C ILE A 541 -24.93 13.28 -3.81
N ARG A 542 -25.77 13.88 -4.64
CA ARG A 542 -27.24 13.74 -4.51
C ARG A 542 -27.69 12.52 -5.30
N ILE A 543 -28.18 11.51 -4.58
CA ILE A 543 -28.91 10.38 -5.17
C ILE A 543 -30.26 10.93 -5.61
N ARG A 544 -30.42 11.20 -6.91
CA ARG A 544 -31.70 11.60 -7.52
C ARG A 544 -32.56 10.39 -7.83
#